data_3448c255c11aeaa95c87a42bb1cf7af3
#
_entry.id   3448c255c11aeaa95c87a42bb1cf7af3
#
_cell.length_a   1.000
_cell.length_b   1.000
_cell.length_c   1.000
_cell.angle_alpha   90.00
_cell.angle_beta   90.00
_cell.angle_gamma   90.00
#
_symmetry.space_group_name_H-M   'P 1'
#
loop_
_entity.id
_entity.type
_entity.pdbx_description
1 polymer ?
#
loop_
_entity_poly.entity_id
_entity_poly.type
_entity_poly.pdbx_seq_one_letter_code
_entity_poly.pdbx_strand_id
1 'polypeptide(L)'
;MIRIDSKITPTSLLSATDQLFTLSARKISRLEKTWNPAKGTPVFTVAGRYTSRGWTEWTQGFQFGSAILQFDATDDAAMLEIGRRTTVEHMASHVSHVGVHDHGFNNVSTYGNLLRLAREGRTEASEWEIAFHELALKVSGAIQAARWTDLPDGLGYIRSFNGPHSLFADTMRSLRSLALAHQLGHALMGERDRKISLLHRLVQHADTNAAYNVYFGKGRDAYDIRGRVAHESVFNVTDGSYRCPSSQQGYSPFSTWTRGLAWVLLGYAEELEFLETRDEAEFATFDARKRAVLRRYLEVARATADFYLAYTPTCGVPYWDTGAPGLAHLGDYLDRPADPYNDHEPVDSSAAAIAAQGLIRLGTYLAGHGDAPAGKRYLAAGLTASRTLFSEPYLSTDPKHQGLLLHAVYHRPNGWDHIPKGRKIPCGESCMWGDYHARELALLIRRMAKREPYYTFFAV
;
A
#
# COMPACT_ATOMS: atom_id res chain seq x y z
N MET A 1 -4.21 15.89 16.31
CA MET A 1 -4.95 14.90 15.47
C MET A 1 -5.44 15.54 14.19
N ILE A 2 -5.73 14.76 13.14
CA ILE A 2 -6.18 15.30 11.83
C ILE A 2 -7.38 16.23 12.00
N ARG A 3 -7.26 17.45 11.46
CA ARG A 3 -8.37 18.41 11.41
C ARG A 3 -9.20 18.15 10.15
N ILE A 4 -10.22 17.29 10.28
CA ILE A 4 -11.04 16.86 9.17
C ILE A 4 -11.87 18.04 8.62
N ASP A 5 -11.72 18.31 7.32
CA ASP A 5 -12.59 19.24 6.60
C ASP A 5 -13.87 18.50 6.17
N SER A 6 -14.95 18.68 6.91
CA SER A 6 -16.23 18.00 6.64
C SER A 6 -16.94 18.45 5.36
N LYS A 7 -16.47 19.50 4.71
CA LYS A 7 -17.03 20.07 3.47
C LYS A 7 -16.28 19.63 2.22
N ILE A 8 -15.10 18.99 2.39
CA ILE A 8 -14.28 18.54 1.27
C ILE A 8 -15.00 17.42 0.50
N THR A 9 -14.92 17.47 -0.81
CA THR A 9 -15.52 16.47 -1.70
C THR A 9 -14.50 16.02 -2.74
N PRO A 10 -14.64 14.83 -3.37
CA PRO A 10 -13.78 14.45 -4.49
C PRO A 10 -13.74 15.49 -5.60
N THR A 11 -14.91 16.10 -5.93
CA THR A 11 -15.01 17.14 -6.97
C THR A 11 -14.17 18.38 -6.63
N SER A 12 -14.08 18.76 -5.35
CA SER A 12 -13.26 19.91 -4.94
C SER A 12 -11.75 19.70 -5.14
N LEU A 13 -11.31 18.46 -5.40
CA LEU A 13 -9.91 18.10 -5.64
C LEU A 13 -9.58 17.86 -7.12
N LEU A 14 -10.55 17.99 -8.04
CA LEU A 14 -10.31 17.72 -9.48
C LEU A 14 -9.15 18.53 -10.04
N SER A 15 -9.09 19.83 -9.81
CA SER A 15 -8.00 20.68 -10.30
C SER A 15 -6.65 20.26 -9.75
N ALA A 16 -6.58 19.84 -8.47
CA ALA A 16 -5.35 19.36 -7.86
C ALA A 16 -4.91 18.01 -8.46
N THR A 17 -5.85 17.10 -8.76
CA THR A 17 -5.54 15.84 -9.46
C THR A 17 -5.08 16.08 -10.88
N ASP A 18 -5.67 17.03 -11.62
CA ASP A 18 -5.26 17.40 -12.97
C ASP A 18 -3.83 17.97 -12.99
N GLN A 19 -3.50 18.83 -12.03
CA GLN A 19 -2.14 19.34 -11.83
C GLN A 19 -1.16 18.19 -11.53
N LEU A 20 -1.52 17.29 -10.62
CA LEU A 20 -0.69 16.14 -10.28
C LEU A 20 -0.38 15.29 -11.52
N PHE A 21 -1.38 14.94 -12.33
CA PHE A 21 -1.16 14.14 -13.54
C PHE A 21 -0.38 14.90 -14.62
N THR A 22 -0.53 16.21 -14.72
CA THR A 22 0.30 17.04 -15.60
C THR A 22 1.78 17.00 -15.21
N LEU A 23 2.09 17.11 -13.91
CA LEU A 23 3.46 17.00 -13.39
C LEU A 23 3.99 15.56 -13.52
N SER A 24 3.14 14.59 -13.22
CA SER A 24 3.44 13.16 -13.28
C SER A 24 3.88 12.72 -14.66
N ALA A 25 3.16 13.09 -15.73
CA ALA A 25 3.52 12.74 -17.10
C ALA A 25 4.95 13.18 -17.47
N ARG A 26 5.31 14.42 -17.08
CA ARG A 26 6.67 14.96 -17.32
C ARG A 26 7.75 14.18 -16.57
N LYS A 27 7.46 13.79 -15.32
CA LYS A 27 8.42 13.05 -14.48
C LYS A 27 8.60 11.61 -14.95
N ILE A 28 7.52 10.91 -15.34
CA ILE A 28 7.58 9.58 -15.95
C ILE A 28 8.39 9.62 -17.23
N SER A 29 8.06 10.52 -18.17
CA SER A 29 8.78 10.64 -19.46
C SER A 29 10.26 10.97 -19.27
N ARG A 30 10.59 11.78 -18.26
CA ARG A 30 11.98 12.10 -17.94
C ARG A 30 12.72 10.90 -17.35
N LEU A 31 12.11 10.20 -16.42
CA LEU A 31 12.73 9.01 -15.82
C LEU A 31 12.97 7.93 -16.87
N GLU A 32 11.99 7.66 -17.73
CA GLU A 32 12.11 6.71 -18.83
C GLU A 32 13.30 7.02 -19.74
N LYS A 33 13.49 8.30 -20.10
CA LYS A 33 14.60 8.74 -20.97
C LYS A 33 15.97 8.74 -20.31
N THR A 34 16.03 8.87 -18.99
CA THR A 34 17.31 9.12 -18.29
C THR A 34 17.75 7.99 -17.38
N TRP A 35 16.87 7.07 -17.03
CA TRP A 35 17.21 5.93 -16.18
C TRP A 35 17.95 4.87 -16.98
N ASN A 36 19.06 4.41 -16.43
CA ASN A 36 19.79 3.27 -16.98
C ASN A 36 19.37 1.99 -16.25
N PRO A 37 18.67 1.04 -16.91
CA PRO A 37 18.22 -0.22 -16.29
C PRO A 37 19.36 -1.07 -15.73
N ALA A 38 20.59 -0.96 -16.23
CA ALA A 38 21.74 -1.67 -15.69
C ALA A 38 22.10 -1.25 -14.25
N LYS A 39 21.54 -0.14 -13.75
CA LYS A 39 21.67 0.30 -12.35
C LYS A 39 20.68 -0.38 -11.41
N GLY A 40 19.82 -1.26 -11.91
CA GLY A 40 18.71 -1.85 -11.15
C GLY A 40 17.46 -0.93 -11.11
N THR A 41 16.59 -1.15 -10.15
CA THR A 41 15.32 -0.43 -10.01
C THR A 41 15.51 0.94 -9.35
N PRO A 42 14.87 2.01 -9.84
CA PRO A 42 14.85 3.30 -9.14
C PRO A 42 13.98 3.20 -7.88
N VAL A 43 14.50 3.66 -6.75
CA VAL A 43 13.90 3.44 -5.44
C VAL A 43 13.61 4.73 -4.71
N PHE A 44 14.64 5.56 -4.54
CA PHE A 44 14.60 6.75 -3.71
C PHE A 44 15.44 7.86 -4.33
N THR A 45 15.02 9.12 -4.19
CA THR A 45 15.79 10.23 -4.74
C THR A 45 16.88 10.71 -3.77
N VAL A 46 17.98 11.15 -4.32
CA VAL A 46 19.07 11.84 -3.64
C VAL A 46 19.36 13.11 -4.44
N ALA A 47 19.25 14.26 -3.80
CA ALA A 47 19.34 15.56 -4.46
C ALA A 47 18.42 15.64 -5.69
N GLY A 48 17.20 15.16 -5.55
CA GLY A 48 16.17 15.18 -6.58
C GLY A 48 16.33 14.19 -7.73
N ARG A 49 17.29 13.26 -7.67
CA ARG A 49 17.53 12.24 -8.70
C ARG A 49 17.33 10.84 -8.15
N TYR A 50 16.57 10.00 -8.84
CA TYR A 50 16.40 8.60 -8.44
C TYR A 50 17.74 7.86 -8.39
N THR A 51 17.88 7.05 -7.37
CA THR A 51 18.98 6.12 -7.15
C THR A 51 18.43 4.71 -6.97
N SER A 52 19.27 3.70 -7.21
CA SER A 52 18.97 2.31 -6.90
C SER A 52 19.63 1.88 -5.60
N ARG A 53 19.12 0.79 -5.04
CA ARG A 53 19.76 0.05 -3.94
C ARG A 53 19.68 -1.44 -4.25
N GLY A 54 20.59 -2.24 -3.76
CA GLY A 54 20.51 -3.69 -3.90
C GLY A 54 19.21 -4.25 -3.31
N TRP A 55 18.69 -5.31 -3.91
CA TRP A 55 17.49 -6.09 -3.51
C TRP A 55 16.21 -5.26 -3.24
N THR A 56 16.06 -4.15 -3.94
CA THR A 56 14.89 -3.28 -3.86
C THR A 56 13.99 -3.37 -5.09
N GLU A 57 14.07 -4.46 -5.80
CA GLU A 57 13.26 -4.76 -6.98
C GLU A 57 11.76 -4.79 -6.68
N TRP A 58 11.36 -4.87 -5.41
CA TRP A 58 9.97 -4.75 -4.97
C TRP A 58 9.30 -3.44 -5.40
N THR A 59 10.08 -2.44 -5.81
CA THR A 59 9.58 -1.15 -6.29
C THR A 59 9.41 -1.08 -7.81
N GLN A 60 9.86 -2.09 -8.58
CA GLN A 60 9.86 -2.03 -10.05
C GLN A 60 8.44 -1.99 -10.62
N GLY A 61 7.51 -2.71 -10.02
CA GLY A 61 6.10 -2.66 -10.41
C GLY A 61 5.48 -1.28 -10.20
N PHE A 62 5.92 -0.53 -9.22
CA PHE A 62 5.48 0.86 -9.02
C PHE A 62 6.04 1.80 -10.09
N GLN A 63 7.28 1.58 -10.55
CA GLN A 63 7.85 2.35 -11.65
C GLN A 63 7.00 2.22 -12.90
N PHE A 64 6.76 1.00 -13.36
CA PHE A 64 6.05 0.74 -14.61
C PHE A 64 4.54 0.96 -14.48
N GLY A 65 3.96 0.56 -13.35
CA GLY A 65 2.56 0.81 -13.01
C GLY A 65 2.20 2.30 -12.96
N SER A 66 3.17 3.17 -12.64
CA SER A 66 2.96 4.62 -12.69
C SER A 66 2.58 5.13 -14.07
N ALA A 67 3.17 4.59 -15.13
CA ALA A 67 2.82 4.93 -16.50
C ALA A 67 1.41 4.41 -16.88
N ILE A 68 1.04 3.22 -16.40
CA ILE A 68 -0.28 2.64 -16.64
C ILE A 68 -1.37 3.47 -15.93
N LEU A 69 -1.15 3.89 -14.68
CA LEU A 69 -2.08 4.78 -13.96
C LEU A 69 -2.16 6.18 -14.62
N GLN A 70 -1.05 6.66 -15.18
CA GLN A 70 -1.04 7.92 -15.93
C GLN A 70 -1.94 7.84 -17.16
N PHE A 71 -1.84 6.75 -17.93
CA PHE A 71 -2.74 6.49 -19.06
C PHE A 71 -4.20 6.42 -18.59
N ASP A 72 -4.49 5.67 -17.54
CA ASP A 72 -5.85 5.52 -17.01
C ASP A 72 -6.49 6.88 -16.65
N ALA A 73 -5.70 7.82 -16.15
CA ALA A 73 -6.19 9.14 -15.79
C ALA A 73 -6.31 10.12 -16.98
N THR A 74 -5.53 9.94 -18.05
CA THR A 74 -5.34 10.99 -19.07
C THR A 74 -5.52 10.55 -20.52
N ASP A 75 -5.73 9.25 -20.76
CA ASP A 75 -5.79 8.63 -22.10
C ASP A 75 -4.54 8.86 -22.98
N ASP A 76 -3.38 9.16 -22.35
CA ASP A 76 -2.12 9.35 -23.06
C ASP A 76 -1.55 8.01 -23.54
N ALA A 77 -1.70 7.72 -24.83
CA ALA A 77 -1.26 6.46 -25.44
C ALA A 77 0.25 6.21 -25.28
N ALA A 78 1.09 7.24 -25.19
CA ALA A 78 2.52 7.08 -24.97
C ALA A 78 2.80 6.51 -23.56
N MET A 79 1.99 6.85 -22.58
CA MET A 79 2.10 6.29 -21.22
C MET A 79 1.69 4.81 -21.18
N LEU A 80 0.63 4.44 -21.92
CA LEU A 80 0.24 3.04 -22.05
C LEU A 80 1.35 2.22 -22.69
N GLU A 81 1.96 2.72 -23.76
CA GLU A 81 3.05 2.03 -24.46
C GLU A 81 4.26 1.81 -23.53
N ILE A 82 4.66 2.83 -22.75
CA ILE A 82 5.71 2.68 -21.74
C ILE A 82 5.33 1.57 -20.75
N GLY A 83 4.13 1.61 -20.20
CA GLY A 83 3.68 0.65 -19.19
C GLY A 83 3.61 -0.79 -19.73
N ARG A 84 3.05 -1.00 -20.93
CA ARG A 84 2.97 -2.31 -21.60
C ARG A 84 4.35 -2.88 -21.87
N ARG A 85 5.16 -2.14 -22.61
CA ARG A 85 6.50 -2.56 -23.03
C ARG A 85 7.37 -2.93 -21.82
N THR A 86 7.47 -2.05 -20.84
CA THR A 86 8.33 -2.29 -19.68
C THR A 86 7.82 -3.41 -18.78
N THR A 87 6.50 -3.63 -18.71
CA THR A 87 5.92 -4.78 -18.01
C THR A 87 6.36 -6.08 -18.65
N VAL A 88 6.25 -6.20 -19.98
CA VAL A 88 6.62 -7.42 -20.72
C VAL A 88 8.12 -7.68 -20.64
N GLU A 89 8.95 -6.63 -20.82
CA GLU A 89 10.40 -6.74 -20.85
C GLU A 89 11.03 -7.07 -19.49
N HIS A 90 10.45 -6.59 -18.37
CA HIS A 90 11.16 -6.58 -17.10
C HIS A 90 10.44 -7.30 -15.94
N MET A 91 9.12 -7.54 -16.03
CA MET A 91 8.39 -8.03 -14.86
C MET A 91 8.30 -9.55 -14.72
N ALA A 92 8.79 -10.33 -15.69
CA ALA A 92 8.70 -11.80 -15.65
C ALA A 92 9.40 -12.41 -14.41
N SER A 93 10.54 -11.86 -13.98
CA SER A 93 11.26 -12.32 -12.78
C SER A 93 10.45 -12.14 -11.50
N HIS A 94 9.60 -11.12 -11.44
CA HIS A 94 8.74 -10.83 -10.29
C HIS A 94 7.55 -11.76 -10.17
N VAL A 95 7.11 -12.37 -11.29
CA VAL A 95 6.01 -13.34 -11.29
C VAL A 95 6.39 -14.60 -10.49
N SER A 96 7.65 -15.03 -10.58
CA SER A 96 8.17 -16.25 -9.96
C SER A 96 9.13 -16.02 -8.81
N HIS A 97 9.21 -14.81 -8.25
CA HIS A 97 10.18 -14.46 -7.22
C HIS A 97 9.86 -15.09 -5.86
N VAL A 98 10.47 -16.23 -5.57
CA VAL A 98 10.25 -16.96 -4.29
C VAL A 98 10.88 -16.28 -3.07
N GLY A 99 11.76 -15.30 -3.27
CA GLY A 99 12.55 -14.65 -2.21
C GLY A 99 11.82 -13.56 -1.42
N VAL A 100 10.69 -13.05 -1.90
CA VAL A 100 9.98 -11.89 -1.32
C VAL A 100 8.49 -12.13 -1.15
N HIS A 101 7.83 -11.28 -0.35
CA HIS A 101 6.39 -11.27 -0.12
C HIS A 101 5.66 -10.14 -0.90
N ASP A 102 6.36 -9.47 -1.83
CA ASP A 102 5.93 -8.21 -2.46
C ASP A 102 5.15 -8.40 -3.78
N HIS A 103 4.66 -9.61 -4.05
CA HIS A 103 3.99 -9.95 -5.32
C HIS A 103 2.82 -9.01 -5.65
N GLY A 104 2.02 -8.64 -4.64
CA GLY A 104 0.89 -7.73 -4.82
C GLY A 104 1.33 -6.28 -5.10
N PHE A 105 2.53 -5.88 -4.69
CA PHE A 105 3.09 -4.58 -5.05
C PHE A 105 3.57 -4.54 -6.49
N ASN A 106 4.29 -5.57 -6.93
CA ASN A 106 4.88 -5.62 -8.25
C ASN A 106 3.86 -5.99 -9.34
N ASN A 107 3.20 -7.15 -9.19
CA ASN A 107 2.46 -7.74 -10.29
C ASN A 107 1.03 -7.20 -10.42
N VAL A 108 0.39 -6.77 -9.32
CA VAL A 108 -0.92 -6.12 -9.39
C VAL A 108 -0.79 -4.69 -9.94
N SER A 109 0.30 -4.00 -9.63
CA SER A 109 0.56 -2.65 -10.17
C SER A 109 0.83 -2.63 -11.67
N THR A 110 1.26 -3.75 -12.25
CA THR A 110 1.58 -3.90 -13.68
C THR A 110 0.56 -4.77 -14.40
N TYR A 111 0.73 -6.08 -14.40
CA TYR A 111 -0.20 -7.03 -15.04
C TYR A 111 -1.65 -6.84 -14.59
N GLY A 112 -1.88 -6.58 -13.28
CA GLY A 112 -3.21 -6.34 -12.74
C GLY A 112 -3.86 -5.10 -13.34
N ASN A 113 -3.15 -3.97 -13.38
CA ASN A 113 -3.69 -2.75 -14.00
C ASN A 113 -3.89 -2.88 -15.52
N LEU A 114 -3.01 -3.59 -16.24
CA LEU A 114 -3.20 -3.84 -17.68
C LEU A 114 -4.42 -4.72 -17.95
N LEU A 115 -4.60 -5.80 -17.18
CA LEU A 115 -5.78 -6.66 -17.28
C LEU A 115 -7.06 -5.89 -16.97
N ARG A 116 -7.06 -5.08 -15.90
CA ARG A 116 -8.20 -4.24 -15.52
C ARG A 116 -8.59 -3.28 -16.64
N LEU A 117 -7.64 -2.56 -17.22
CA LEU A 117 -7.90 -1.64 -18.34
C LEU A 117 -8.48 -2.36 -19.57
N ALA A 118 -7.99 -3.56 -19.87
CA ALA A 118 -8.54 -4.39 -20.94
C ALA A 118 -9.98 -4.81 -20.64
N ARG A 119 -10.27 -5.26 -19.42
CA ARG A 119 -11.62 -5.68 -18.98
C ARG A 119 -12.60 -4.50 -18.89
N GLU A 120 -12.11 -3.31 -18.53
CA GLU A 120 -12.90 -2.07 -18.56
C GLU A 120 -13.13 -1.53 -19.98
N GLY A 121 -12.56 -2.16 -21.03
CA GLY A 121 -12.65 -1.71 -22.41
C GLY A 121 -11.89 -0.39 -22.69
N ARG A 122 -10.95 -0.04 -21.83
CA ARG A 122 -10.12 1.18 -21.95
C ARG A 122 -8.94 1.01 -22.89
N THR A 123 -8.59 -0.24 -23.22
CA THR A 123 -7.51 -0.57 -24.14
C THR A 123 -7.96 -1.70 -25.05
N GLU A 124 -7.50 -1.65 -26.29
CA GLU A 124 -7.54 -2.82 -27.15
C GLU A 124 -6.52 -3.82 -26.63
N ALA A 125 -6.97 -5.03 -26.38
CA ALA A 125 -6.14 -6.17 -25.99
C ALA A 125 -6.66 -7.43 -26.69
N SER A 126 -5.77 -8.20 -27.29
CA SER A 126 -6.08 -9.51 -27.87
C SER A 126 -6.43 -10.51 -26.76
N GLU A 127 -7.14 -11.57 -27.10
CA GLU A 127 -7.40 -12.70 -26.18
C GLU A 127 -6.10 -13.27 -25.61
N TRP A 128 -5.03 -13.29 -26.41
CA TRP A 128 -3.72 -13.73 -25.98
C TRP A 128 -3.11 -12.80 -24.91
N GLU A 129 -3.18 -11.49 -25.08
CA GLU A 129 -2.67 -10.52 -24.09
C GLU A 129 -3.44 -10.64 -22.76
N ILE A 130 -4.76 -10.80 -22.84
CA ILE A 130 -5.59 -11.05 -21.65
C ILE A 130 -5.14 -12.32 -20.94
N ALA A 131 -5.04 -13.44 -21.68
CA ALA A 131 -4.61 -14.73 -21.14
C ALA A 131 -3.19 -14.68 -20.56
N PHE A 132 -2.29 -13.92 -21.19
CA PHE A 132 -0.92 -13.70 -20.70
C PHE A 132 -0.91 -12.95 -19.34
N HIS A 133 -1.68 -11.87 -19.21
CA HIS A 133 -1.79 -11.14 -17.93
C HIS A 133 -2.44 -11.99 -16.84
N GLU A 134 -3.49 -12.74 -17.18
CA GLU A 134 -4.11 -13.68 -16.24
C GLU A 134 -3.12 -14.76 -15.78
N LEU A 135 -2.35 -15.34 -16.68
CA LEU A 135 -1.34 -16.36 -16.34
C LEU A 135 -0.31 -15.78 -15.36
N ALA A 136 0.21 -14.58 -15.64
CA ALA A 136 1.18 -13.92 -14.77
C ALA A 136 0.61 -13.71 -13.35
N LEU A 137 -0.63 -13.26 -13.23
CA LEU A 137 -1.30 -13.06 -11.94
C LEU A 137 -1.59 -14.37 -11.21
N LYS A 138 -2.03 -15.41 -11.91
CA LYS A 138 -2.25 -16.76 -11.35
C LYS A 138 -0.96 -17.33 -10.76
N VAL A 139 0.13 -17.29 -11.52
CA VAL A 139 1.45 -17.78 -11.06
C VAL A 139 1.93 -16.96 -9.88
N SER A 140 1.87 -15.63 -9.96
CA SER A 140 2.30 -14.72 -8.90
C SER A 140 1.58 -14.99 -7.57
N GLY A 141 0.25 -15.14 -7.59
CA GLY A 141 -0.51 -15.45 -6.37
C GLY A 141 -0.17 -16.82 -5.78
N ALA A 142 0.05 -17.83 -6.62
CA ALA A 142 0.47 -19.15 -6.17
C ALA A 142 1.87 -19.13 -5.54
N ILE A 143 2.83 -18.44 -6.14
CA ILE A 143 4.19 -18.29 -5.61
C ILE A 143 4.19 -17.57 -4.27
N GLN A 144 3.43 -16.48 -4.15
CA GLN A 144 3.28 -15.79 -2.86
C GLN A 144 2.66 -16.69 -1.80
N ALA A 145 1.61 -17.43 -2.14
CA ALA A 145 0.96 -18.38 -1.24
C ALA A 145 1.89 -19.55 -0.83
N ALA A 146 2.87 -19.92 -1.64
CA ALA A 146 3.85 -20.96 -1.32
C ALA A 146 4.85 -20.53 -0.24
N ARG A 147 5.05 -19.22 -0.02
CA ARG A 147 5.89 -18.68 1.06
C ARG A 147 5.20 -18.77 2.41
N TRP A 148 4.93 -19.94 2.87
CA TRP A 148 4.00 -20.16 3.98
C TRP A 148 4.67 -20.68 5.24
N THR A 149 4.22 -20.20 6.39
CA THR A 149 4.49 -20.74 7.72
C THR A 149 3.15 -21.08 8.38
N ASP A 150 2.97 -22.35 8.73
CA ASP A 150 1.81 -22.79 9.49
C ASP A 150 1.96 -22.41 10.97
N LEU A 151 0.86 -22.03 11.61
CA LEU A 151 0.75 -21.78 13.03
C LEU A 151 -0.28 -22.73 13.66
N PRO A 152 -0.28 -22.89 14.99
CA PRO A 152 -1.36 -23.57 15.70
C PRO A 152 -2.75 -22.96 15.41
N ASP A 153 -3.80 -23.69 15.73
CA ASP A 153 -5.21 -23.25 15.65
C ASP A 153 -5.69 -22.85 14.24
N GLY A 154 -5.07 -23.45 13.21
CA GLY A 154 -5.45 -23.21 11.82
C GLY A 154 -5.02 -21.85 11.26
N LEU A 155 -4.20 -21.11 11.99
CA LEU A 155 -3.58 -19.87 11.52
C LEU A 155 -2.35 -20.16 10.66
N GLY A 156 -1.82 -19.12 10.03
CA GLY A 156 -0.62 -19.18 9.22
C GLY A 156 -0.40 -17.88 8.47
N TYR A 157 0.78 -17.73 7.92
CA TYR A 157 1.14 -16.48 7.23
C TYR A 157 2.13 -16.65 6.09
N ILE A 158 2.08 -15.73 5.16
CA ILE A 158 3.11 -15.50 4.15
C ILE A 158 4.31 -14.88 4.87
N ARG A 159 5.41 -15.62 4.91
CA ARG A 159 6.64 -15.17 5.58
C ARG A 159 7.31 -14.02 4.84
N SER A 160 7.86 -13.08 5.59
CA SER A 160 8.68 -11.99 5.06
C SER A 160 10.01 -12.50 4.50
N PHE A 161 10.82 -11.62 3.93
CA PHE A 161 12.17 -11.97 3.49
C PHE A 161 13.13 -12.30 4.66
N ASN A 162 12.79 -11.93 5.91
CA ASN A 162 13.56 -12.30 7.10
C ASN A 162 13.52 -13.81 7.40
N GLY A 163 12.57 -14.55 6.81
CA GLY A 163 12.51 -16.00 6.93
C GLY A 163 11.21 -16.50 7.57
N PRO A 164 11.16 -17.82 7.86
CA PRO A 164 9.94 -18.49 8.28
C PRO A 164 9.39 -18.03 9.63
N HIS A 165 10.19 -17.39 10.47
CA HIS A 165 9.81 -16.87 11.78
C HIS A 165 9.12 -15.50 11.73
N SER A 166 9.07 -14.85 10.57
CA SER A 166 8.78 -13.43 10.45
C SER A 166 7.50 -13.16 9.67
N LEU A 167 6.55 -12.49 10.31
CA LEU A 167 5.33 -11.93 9.75
C LEU A 167 5.43 -10.41 9.71
N PHE A 168 5.44 -9.82 8.51
CA PHE A 168 5.39 -8.36 8.33
C PHE A 168 3.96 -7.85 8.16
N ALA A 169 3.71 -6.66 8.72
CA ALA A 169 2.42 -5.98 8.63
C ALA A 169 2.07 -5.54 7.20
N ASP A 170 3.06 -5.14 6.41
CA ASP A 170 2.90 -4.63 5.04
C ASP A 170 2.44 -5.68 4.03
N THR A 171 2.64 -6.98 4.32
CA THR A 171 2.13 -8.08 3.49
C THR A 171 0.61 -8.01 3.30
N MET A 172 -0.11 -7.36 4.21
CA MET A 172 -1.56 -7.17 4.07
C MET A 172 -1.95 -6.56 2.73
N ARG A 173 -1.23 -5.52 2.27
CA ARG A 173 -1.53 -4.93 0.96
C ARG A 173 -1.06 -5.79 -0.21
N SER A 174 -0.13 -6.71 0.01
CA SER A 174 0.34 -7.67 -1.00
C SER A 174 -0.62 -8.85 -1.22
N LEU A 175 -1.60 -9.09 -0.34
CA LEU A 175 -2.60 -10.16 -0.48
C LEU A 175 -3.46 -10.04 -1.74
N ARG A 176 -3.52 -8.87 -2.35
CA ARG A 176 -4.18 -8.64 -3.64
C ARG A 176 -3.77 -9.64 -4.73
N SER A 177 -2.53 -10.16 -4.67
CA SER A 177 -2.07 -11.19 -5.60
C SER A 177 -2.80 -12.53 -5.41
N LEU A 178 -3.07 -12.93 -4.15
CA LEU A 178 -3.86 -14.11 -3.84
C LEU A 178 -5.32 -13.92 -4.22
N ALA A 179 -5.88 -12.75 -3.93
CA ALA A 179 -7.24 -12.37 -4.26
C ALA A 179 -7.50 -12.49 -5.77
N LEU A 180 -6.64 -11.88 -6.59
CA LEU A 180 -6.75 -11.93 -8.04
C LEU A 180 -6.55 -13.35 -8.60
N ALA A 181 -5.53 -14.06 -8.12
CA ALA A 181 -5.30 -15.43 -8.58
C ALA A 181 -6.48 -16.36 -8.23
N HIS A 182 -7.09 -16.20 -7.05
CA HIS A 182 -8.31 -16.89 -6.66
C HIS A 182 -9.49 -16.53 -7.58
N GLN A 183 -9.75 -15.25 -7.81
CA GLN A 183 -10.81 -14.76 -8.70
C GLN A 183 -10.66 -15.30 -10.12
N LEU A 184 -9.44 -15.46 -10.59
CA LEU A 184 -9.12 -16.05 -11.89
C LEU A 184 -9.18 -17.59 -11.89
N GLY A 185 -9.73 -18.21 -10.84
CA GLY A 185 -9.96 -19.64 -10.74
C GLY A 185 -8.72 -20.48 -10.46
N HIS A 186 -7.65 -19.90 -9.89
CA HIS A 186 -6.40 -20.60 -9.62
C HIS A 186 -6.31 -21.12 -8.18
N ALA A 187 -5.46 -22.13 -7.99
CA ALA A 187 -5.09 -22.71 -6.69
C ALA A 187 -3.60 -23.02 -6.68
N LEU A 188 -2.97 -22.97 -5.52
CA LEU A 188 -1.61 -23.47 -5.38
C LEU A 188 -1.64 -25.00 -5.36
N MET A 189 -0.86 -25.62 -6.25
CA MET A 189 -0.63 -27.06 -6.25
C MET A 189 0.48 -27.42 -5.26
N GLY A 190 0.13 -28.17 -4.23
CA GLY A 190 1.07 -28.76 -3.30
C GLY A 190 1.50 -30.17 -3.67
N GLU A 191 2.35 -30.79 -2.86
CA GLU A 191 2.75 -32.17 -3.05
C GLU A 191 1.55 -33.12 -3.07
N ARG A 192 1.66 -34.20 -3.83
CA ARG A 192 0.60 -35.23 -4.02
C ARG A 192 -0.70 -34.63 -4.56
N ASP A 193 -0.60 -33.67 -5.47
CA ASP A 193 -1.71 -32.98 -6.14
C ASP A 193 -2.70 -32.29 -5.17
N ARG A 194 -2.26 -31.98 -3.96
CA ARG A 194 -3.10 -31.26 -2.99
C ARG A 194 -3.35 -29.83 -3.49
N LYS A 195 -4.61 -29.51 -3.72
CA LYS A 195 -5.02 -28.13 -4.03
C LYS A 195 -5.12 -27.31 -2.75
N ILE A 196 -4.43 -26.17 -2.72
CA ILE A 196 -4.43 -25.21 -1.61
C ILE A 196 -5.19 -23.98 -2.06
N SER A 197 -6.27 -23.64 -1.36
CA SER A 197 -7.09 -22.47 -1.66
C SER A 197 -6.32 -21.17 -1.38
N LEU A 198 -6.26 -20.30 -2.39
CA LEU A 198 -5.63 -18.98 -2.26
C LEU A 198 -6.49 -18.04 -1.40
N LEU A 199 -7.82 -18.15 -1.49
CA LEU A 199 -8.74 -17.42 -0.61
C LEU A 199 -8.56 -17.83 0.85
N HIS A 200 -8.43 -19.13 1.13
CA HIS A 200 -8.18 -19.61 2.50
C HIS A 200 -6.87 -19.04 3.05
N ARG A 201 -5.77 -19.12 2.27
CA ARG A 201 -4.48 -18.55 2.69
C ARG A 201 -4.51 -17.03 2.88
N LEU A 202 -5.28 -16.32 2.05
CA LEU A 202 -5.53 -14.88 2.23
C LEU A 202 -6.20 -14.64 3.60
N VAL A 203 -7.29 -15.35 3.89
CA VAL A 203 -8.02 -15.20 5.15
C VAL A 203 -7.15 -15.58 6.35
N GLN A 204 -6.43 -16.71 6.29
CA GLN A 204 -5.51 -17.12 7.37
C GLN A 204 -4.42 -16.08 7.63
N HIS A 205 -3.79 -15.54 6.57
CA HIS A 205 -2.76 -14.51 6.74
C HIS A 205 -3.33 -13.24 7.37
N ALA A 206 -4.47 -12.78 6.90
CA ALA A 206 -5.10 -11.57 7.44
C ALA A 206 -5.56 -11.77 8.90
N ASP A 207 -6.14 -12.92 9.24
CA ASP A 207 -6.50 -13.24 10.63
C ASP A 207 -5.25 -13.31 11.54
N THR A 208 -4.13 -13.85 11.02
CA THR A 208 -2.86 -13.87 11.76
C THR A 208 -2.28 -12.46 11.95
N ASN A 209 -2.33 -11.63 10.91
CA ASN A 209 -1.92 -10.24 11.00
C ASN A 209 -2.76 -9.46 12.02
N ALA A 210 -4.08 -9.63 12.01
CA ALA A 210 -4.98 -9.03 12.99
C ALA A 210 -4.66 -9.47 14.42
N ALA A 211 -4.35 -10.77 14.62
CA ALA A 211 -4.08 -11.32 15.95
C ALA A 211 -2.72 -10.85 16.53
N TYR A 212 -1.70 -10.69 15.69
CA TYR A 212 -0.33 -10.50 16.16
C TYR A 212 0.30 -9.16 15.83
N ASN A 213 -0.01 -8.53 14.69
CA ASN A 213 0.53 -7.21 14.34
C ASN A 213 -0.35 -6.07 14.84
N VAL A 214 -1.69 -6.25 14.92
CA VAL A 214 -2.62 -5.19 15.32
C VAL A 214 -3.00 -5.34 16.80
N TYR A 215 -3.10 -4.22 17.49
CA TYR A 215 -3.45 -4.13 18.91
C TYR A 215 -4.85 -3.57 19.08
N PHE A 216 -5.57 -4.03 20.09
CA PHE A 216 -6.99 -3.67 20.28
C PHE A 216 -7.30 -3.06 21.66
N GLY A 217 -6.28 -2.69 22.45
CA GLY A 217 -6.47 -2.14 23.78
C GLY A 217 -6.98 -3.18 24.80
N LYS A 218 -6.56 -4.44 24.66
CA LYS A 218 -6.99 -5.56 25.50
C LYS A 218 -5.94 -5.99 26.54
N GLY A 219 -4.88 -5.21 26.69
CA GLY A 219 -3.84 -5.46 27.69
C GLY A 219 -2.82 -6.53 27.30
N ARG A 220 -2.55 -6.73 26.01
CA ARG A 220 -1.55 -7.68 25.52
C ARG A 220 -0.13 -7.33 25.99
N ASP A 221 0.19 -6.05 26.05
CA ASP A 221 1.41 -5.50 26.64
C ASP A 221 1.15 -4.08 27.22
N ALA A 222 2.18 -3.45 27.81
CA ALA A 222 2.08 -2.09 28.37
C ALA A 222 1.83 -1.01 27.31
N TYR A 223 2.00 -1.33 26.02
CA TYR A 223 1.80 -0.44 24.87
C TYR A 223 0.60 -0.85 24.02
N ASP A 224 -0.33 -1.66 24.58
CA ASP A 224 -1.53 -2.10 23.87
C ASP A 224 -2.53 -0.96 23.74
N ILE A 225 -2.30 -0.12 22.74
CA ILE A 225 -3.20 0.96 22.34
C ILE A 225 -4.00 0.49 21.14
N ARG A 226 -5.33 0.64 21.19
CA ARG A 226 -6.21 0.20 20.09
C ARG A 226 -5.81 0.85 18.77
N GLY A 227 -5.58 0.02 17.75
CA GLY A 227 -5.17 0.43 16.41
C GLY A 227 -3.66 0.59 16.20
N ARG A 228 -2.84 0.47 17.26
CA ARG A 228 -1.39 0.38 17.11
C ARG A 228 -1.03 -0.83 16.24
N VAL A 229 0.01 -0.69 15.42
CA VAL A 229 0.52 -1.76 14.56
C VAL A 229 2.00 -1.99 14.84
N ALA A 230 2.38 -3.23 15.19
CA ALA A 230 3.77 -3.66 15.18
C ALA A 230 4.18 -3.99 13.73
N HIS A 231 5.35 -3.53 13.29
CA HIS A 231 5.83 -3.80 11.94
C HIS A 231 6.01 -5.31 11.70
N GLU A 232 6.58 -6.01 12.66
CA GLU A 232 6.90 -7.43 12.56
C GLU A 232 6.41 -8.19 13.80
N SER A 233 5.94 -9.40 13.59
CA SER A 233 5.70 -10.38 14.65
C SER A 233 6.59 -11.59 14.45
N VAL A 234 7.27 -12.02 15.52
CA VAL A 234 8.26 -13.10 15.50
C VAL A 234 7.70 -14.34 16.16
N PHE A 235 7.86 -15.48 15.49
CA PHE A 235 7.39 -16.78 15.92
C PHE A 235 8.53 -17.78 16.10
N ASN A 236 8.33 -18.79 16.92
CA ASN A 236 9.19 -19.92 17.02
C ASN A 236 8.88 -20.91 15.87
N VAL A 237 9.84 -21.16 15.02
CA VAL A 237 9.66 -22.02 13.84
C VAL A 237 9.47 -23.51 14.17
N THR A 238 9.78 -23.93 15.41
CA THR A 238 9.67 -25.33 15.83
C THR A 238 8.23 -25.71 16.21
N ASP A 239 7.53 -24.81 16.90
CA ASP A 239 6.19 -25.08 17.46
C ASP A 239 5.13 -24.05 17.06
N GLY A 240 5.52 -23.01 16.32
CA GLY A 240 4.62 -21.91 15.90
C GLY A 240 4.22 -20.94 17.02
N SER A 241 4.82 -21.03 18.21
CA SER A 241 4.48 -20.12 19.31
C SER A 241 4.94 -18.69 19.03
N TYR A 242 4.09 -17.71 19.37
CA TYR A 242 4.43 -16.30 19.29
C TYR A 242 5.53 -15.94 20.30
N ARG A 243 6.54 -15.21 19.87
CA ARG A 243 7.65 -14.77 20.72
C ARG A 243 7.54 -13.32 21.15
N CYS A 244 7.55 -12.41 20.20
CA CYS A 244 7.56 -10.97 20.49
C CYS A 244 7.20 -10.13 19.26
N PRO A 245 6.78 -8.86 19.47
CA PRO A 245 6.80 -7.88 18.39
C PRO A 245 8.25 -7.52 18.04
N SER A 246 8.50 -7.13 16.79
CA SER A 246 9.77 -6.63 16.30
C SER A 246 9.53 -5.46 15.33
N SER A 247 10.60 -4.80 14.93
CA SER A 247 10.53 -3.73 13.95
C SER A 247 11.83 -3.64 13.18
N GLN A 248 11.74 -3.70 11.86
CA GLN A 248 12.88 -3.50 10.98
C GLN A 248 12.93 -2.06 10.45
N GLN A 249 11.77 -1.51 10.05
CA GLN A 249 11.68 -0.18 9.46
C GLN A 249 11.17 0.89 10.43
N GLY A 250 10.52 0.51 11.54
CA GLY A 250 10.09 1.43 12.59
C GLY A 250 11.19 1.69 13.63
N TYR A 251 10.94 2.66 14.50
CA TYR A 251 11.84 3.02 15.58
C TYR A 251 11.93 1.92 16.65
N SER A 252 10.80 1.31 16.98
CA SER A 252 10.71 0.36 18.08
C SER A 252 9.61 -0.67 17.81
N PRO A 253 9.69 -1.91 18.35
CA PRO A 253 8.58 -2.85 18.32
C PRO A 253 7.35 -2.38 19.09
N PHE A 254 7.50 -1.39 19.97
CA PHE A 254 6.44 -0.84 20.81
C PHE A 254 5.83 0.47 20.31
N SER A 255 6.40 1.07 19.28
CA SER A 255 5.86 2.21 18.56
C SER A 255 5.17 1.75 17.26
N THR A 256 4.72 2.70 16.47
CA THR A 256 4.11 2.41 15.16
C THR A 256 4.87 3.10 14.05
N TRP A 257 5.53 2.32 13.21
CA TRP A 257 5.98 2.77 11.91
C TRP A 257 4.77 3.12 11.04
N THR A 258 4.61 4.40 10.73
CA THR A 258 3.36 4.94 10.17
C THR A 258 3.04 4.42 8.78
N ARG A 259 4.06 4.06 7.98
CA ARG A 259 3.85 3.41 6.68
C ARG A 259 3.39 1.96 6.84
N GLY A 260 3.87 1.22 7.84
CA GLY A 260 3.36 -0.11 8.18
C GLY A 260 1.89 -0.07 8.58
N LEU A 261 1.50 0.89 9.41
CA LEU A 261 0.10 1.16 9.75
C LEU A 261 -0.74 1.46 8.49
N ALA A 262 -0.21 2.29 7.59
CA ALA A 262 -0.89 2.67 6.36
C ALA A 262 -1.12 1.46 5.44
N TRP A 263 -0.15 0.54 5.34
CA TRP A 263 -0.29 -0.71 4.59
C TRP A 263 -1.38 -1.63 5.14
N VAL A 264 -1.47 -1.74 6.47
CA VAL A 264 -2.51 -2.53 7.14
C VAL A 264 -3.87 -1.91 6.89
N LEU A 265 -4.04 -0.60 7.11
CA LEU A 265 -5.30 0.10 6.88
C LEU A 265 -5.79 -0.06 5.43
N LEU A 266 -4.91 0.19 4.45
CA LEU A 266 -5.27 0.07 3.03
C LEU A 266 -5.55 -1.38 2.65
N GLY A 267 -4.72 -2.32 3.12
CA GLY A 267 -4.89 -3.75 2.83
C GLY A 267 -6.24 -4.28 3.30
N TYR A 268 -6.62 -4.02 4.55
CA TYR A 268 -7.93 -4.47 5.05
C TYR A 268 -9.09 -3.75 4.37
N ALA A 269 -8.96 -2.48 4.00
CA ALA A 269 -10.01 -1.77 3.28
C ALA A 269 -10.23 -2.36 1.87
N GLU A 270 -9.14 -2.67 1.15
CA GLU A 270 -9.21 -3.33 -0.17
C GLU A 270 -9.76 -4.75 -0.07
N GLU A 271 -9.36 -5.52 0.96
CA GLU A 271 -9.87 -6.88 1.16
C GLU A 271 -11.34 -6.90 1.57
N LEU A 272 -11.83 -5.93 2.33
CA LEU A 272 -13.28 -5.78 2.59
C LEU A 272 -14.06 -5.61 1.28
N GLU A 273 -13.59 -4.71 0.39
CA GLU A 273 -14.21 -4.50 -0.92
C GLU A 273 -14.20 -5.78 -1.76
N PHE A 274 -13.08 -6.50 -1.79
CA PHE A 274 -12.94 -7.73 -2.55
C PHE A 274 -13.82 -8.86 -2.01
N LEU A 275 -13.72 -9.15 -0.71
CA LEU A 275 -14.45 -10.27 -0.08
C LEU A 275 -15.97 -10.07 -0.13
N GLU A 276 -16.45 -8.82 -0.18
CA GLU A 276 -17.88 -8.54 -0.37
C GLU A 276 -18.39 -9.08 -1.70
N THR A 277 -17.56 -9.17 -2.72
CA THR A 277 -17.91 -9.73 -4.04
C THR A 277 -17.89 -11.26 -4.10
N ARG A 278 -17.41 -11.95 -3.07
CA ARG A 278 -17.29 -13.44 -3.05
C ARG A 278 -18.54 -14.09 -2.49
N ASP A 279 -18.81 -15.32 -2.91
CA ASP A 279 -19.95 -16.09 -2.46
C ASP A 279 -19.70 -16.73 -1.08
N GLU A 280 -20.74 -16.87 -0.26
CA GLU A 280 -20.68 -17.57 1.04
C GLU A 280 -20.15 -19.02 0.88
N ALA A 281 -20.49 -19.68 -0.22
CA ALA A 281 -20.06 -21.04 -0.50
C ALA A 281 -18.53 -21.18 -0.62
N GLU A 282 -17.83 -20.15 -1.07
CA GLU A 282 -16.37 -20.14 -1.15
C GLU A 282 -15.73 -20.23 0.26
N PHE A 283 -16.31 -19.53 1.24
CA PHE A 283 -15.85 -19.55 2.64
C PHE A 283 -16.18 -20.86 3.33
N ALA A 284 -17.31 -21.49 2.99
CA ALA A 284 -17.69 -22.77 3.55
C ALA A 284 -16.69 -23.91 3.21
N THR A 285 -15.90 -23.76 2.14
CA THR A 285 -14.86 -24.74 1.76
C THR A 285 -13.73 -24.89 2.80
N PHE A 286 -13.60 -23.94 3.74
CA PHE A 286 -12.64 -23.95 4.84
C PHE A 286 -13.28 -23.59 6.20
N ASP A 287 -14.54 -23.96 6.39
CA ASP A 287 -15.31 -23.82 7.62
C ASP A 287 -15.44 -22.38 8.15
N ALA A 288 -15.33 -21.39 7.28
CA ALA A 288 -15.53 -19.99 7.61
C ALA A 288 -16.91 -19.49 7.18
N ARG A 289 -17.35 -18.40 7.83
CA ARG A 289 -18.55 -17.65 7.45
C ARG A 289 -18.13 -16.27 6.96
N LYS A 290 -18.46 -15.92 5.73
CA LYS A 290 -18.13 -14.63 5.11
C LYS A 290 -18.43 -13.45 6.04
N ARG A 291 -19.64 -13.39 6.59
CA ARG A 291 -20.05 -12.31 7.51
C ARG A 291 -19.13 -12.19 8.74
N ALA A 292 -18.63 -13.31 9.27
CA ALA A 292 -17.72 -13.30 10.42
C ALA A 292 -16.33 -12.75 10.02
N VAL A 293 -15.82 -13.13 8.84
CA VAL A 293 -14.58 -12.61 8.29
C VAL A 293 -14.68 -11.10 8.05
N LEU A 294 -15.70 -10.64 7.33
CA LEU A 294 -15.92 -9.21 7.06
C LEU A 294 -16.02 -8.38 8.34
N ARG A 295 -16.71 -8.89 9.37
CA ARG A 295 -16.81 -8.19 10.66
C ARG A 295 -15.45 -8.02 11.35
N ARG A 296 -14.60 -9.05 11.34
CA ARG A 296 -13.23 -8.97 11.91
C ARG A 296 -12.39 -7.96 11.14
N TYR A 297 -12.42 -8.00 9.81
CA TYR A 297 -11.64 -7.08 8.95
C TYR A 297 -12.09 -5.63 9.12
N LEU A 298 -13.41 -5.42 9.24
CA LEU A 298 -13.94 -4.09 9.50
C LEU A 298 -13.48 -3.55 10.87
N GLU A 299 -13.39 -4.39 11.90
CA GLU A 299 -12.86 -3.98 13.20
C GLU A 299 -11.41 -3.55 13.11
N VAL A 300 -10.56 -4.31 12.38
CA VAL A 300 -9.16 -3.95 12.14
C VAL A 300 -9.05 -2.64 11.38
N ALA A 301 -9.78 -2.50 10.27
CA ALA A 301 -9.75 -1.30 9.46
C ALA A 301 -10.18 -0.05 10.25
N ARG A 302 -11.21 -0.16 11.09
CA ARG A 302 -11.66 0.93 11.99
C ARG A 302 -10.61 1.25 13.05
N ALA A 303 -10.05 0.23 13.71
CA ALA A 303 -9.06 0.44 14.77
C ALA A 303 -7.82 1.16 14.23
N THR A 304 -7.28 0.71 13.09
CA THR A 304 -6.11 1.30 12.46
C THR A 304 -6.39 2.69 11.89
N ALA A 305 -7.58 2.92 11.32
CA ALA A 305 -8.01 4.23 10.87
C ALA A 305 -8.11 5.23 12.05
N ASP A 306 -8.76 4.84 13.15
CA ASP A 306 -8.89 5.71 14.32
C ASP A 306 -7.52 6.04 14.92
N PHE A 307 -6.61 5.08 15.00
CA PHE A 307 -5.25 5.31 15.46
C PHE A 307 -4.51 6.28 14.52
N TYR A 308 -4.62 6.08 13.20
CA TYR A 308 -4.02 7.01 12.23
C TYR A 308 -4.55 8.43 12.42
N LEU A 309 -5.86 8.61 12.58
CA LEU A 309 -6.46 9.93 12.79
C LEU A 309 -5.97 10.59 14.08
N ALA A 310 -5.80 9.81 15.15
CA ALA A 310 -5.41 10.31 16.47
C ALA A 310 -3.93 10.71 16.54
N TYR A 311 -3.05 9.94 15.89
CA TYR A 311 -1.59 10.09 15.99
C TYR A 311 -0.95 10.76 14.77
N THR A 312 -1.75 11.42 13.93
CA THR A 312 -1.27 12.20 12.77
C THR A 312 -1.57 13.69 12.99
N PRO A 313 -0.61 14.58 12.66
CA PRO A 313 -0.79 16.04 12.68
C PRO A 313 -2.00 16.52 11.88
N THR A 314 -2.43 17.77 12.14
CA THR A 314 -3.70 18.31 11.62
C THR A 314 -3.82 18.30 10.10
N CYS A 315 -2.72 18.32 9.37
CA CYS A 315 -2.67 18.28 7.89
C CYS A 315 -2.89 16.89 7.27
N GLY A 316 -2.86 15.82 8.08
CA GLY A 316 -3.04 14.45 7.60
C GLY A 316 -1.75 13.76 7.11
N VAL A 317 -0.57 14.37 7.29
CA VAL A 317 0.73 13.77 7.00
C VAL A 317 1.41 13.40 8.32
N PRO A 318 1.72 12.10 8.55
CA PRO A 318 2.33 11.65 9.80
C PRO A 318 3.84 11.86 9.80
N TYR A 319 4.43 11.86 10.99
CA TYR A 319 5.85 11.58 11.16
C TYR A 319 6.10 10.09 10.90
N TRP A 320 7.34 9.72 10.57
CA TRP A 320 7.68 8.38 10.11
C TRP A 320 7.40 7.26 11.12
N ASP A 321 7.43 7.57 12.43
CA ASP A 321 7.11 6.64 13.52
C ASP A 321 6.50 7.40 14.69
N THR A 322 5.49 6.84 15.34
CA THR A 322 4.75 7.49 16.45
C THR A 322 5.53 7.56 17.75
N GLY A 323 6.61 6.81 17.90
CA GLY A 323 7.50 6.78 19.07
C GLY A 323 8.89 7.31 18.78
N ALA A 324 9.11 7.94 17.62
CA ALA A 324 10.42 8.50 17.28
C ALA A 324 10.88 9.53 18.33
N PRO A 325 12.12 9.43 18.84
CA PRO A 325 12.55 10.18 20.04
C PRO A 325 12.56 11.70 19.85
N GLY A 326 12.81 12.16 18.64
CA GLY A 326 12.82 13.59 18.34
C GLY A 326 11.44 14.24 18.37
N LEU A 327 10.34 13.47 18.38
CA LEU A 327 8.98 14.01 18.53
C LEU A 327 8.79 14.77 19.84
N ALA A 328 9.50 14.37 20.90
CA ALA A 328 9.47 15.06 22.19
C ALA A 328 9.93 16.53 22.10
N HIS A 329 10.74 16.87 21.11
CA HIS A 329 11.22 18.22 20.86
C HIS A 329 10.29 19.07 19.98
N LEU A 330 9.22 18.47 19.47
CA LEU A 330 8.25 19.16 18.61
C LEU A 330 7.06 19.75 19.38
N GLY A 331 7.01 19.60 20.72
CA GLY A 331 5.88 20.07 21.54
C GLY A 331 4.56 19.47 21.08
N ASP A 332 3.49 20.27 21.03
CA ASP A 332 2.14 19.83 20.65
C ASP A 332 2.00 19.63 19.14
N TYR A 333 2.86 18.79 18.56
CA TYR A 333 2.95 18.56 17.11
C TYR A 333 1.67 17.99 16.49
N LEU A 334 0.83 17.32 17.28
CA LEU A 334 -0.46 16.78 16.81
C LEU A 334 -1.54 17.85 16.63
N ASP A 335 -1.36 19.04 17.22
CA ASP A 335 -2.35 20.12 17.19
C ASP A 335 -2.08 21.18 16.09
N ARG A 336 -1.05 20.97 15.30
CA ARG A 336 -0.66 21.81 14.16
C ARG A 336 -0.32 20.98 12.92
N PRO A 337 -0.22 21.59 11.71
CA PRO A 337 0.30 20.89 10.53
C PRO A 337 1.72 20.37 10.76
N ALA A 338 2.03 19.22 10.19
CA ALA A 338 3.39 18.71 10.21
C ALA A 338 4.33 19.67 9.46
N ASP A 339 5.51 19.92 10.04
CA ASP A 339 6.57 20.68 9.39
C ASP A 339 7.61 19.71 8.82
N PRO A 340 7.69 19.53 7.48
CA PRO A 340 8.68 18.64 6.88
C PRO A 340 10.12 19.19 6.95
N TYR A 341 10.30 20.43 7.33
CA TYR A 341 11.60 21.10 7.43
C TYR A 341 12.09 21.31 8.88
N ASN A 342 11.42 20.68 9.86
CA ASN A 342 11.86 20.74 11.26
C ASN A 342 13.24 20.09 11.44
N ASP A 343 13.85 20.26 12.63
CA ASP A 343 15.20 19.77 12.93
C ASP A 343 15.25 18.46 13.72
N HIS A 344 14.12 17.78 13.94
CA HIS A 344 14.02 16.69 14.90
C HIS A 344 13.63 15.36 14.29
N GLU A 345 12.49 15.28 13.56
CA GLU A 345 12.01 14.04 12.97
C GLU A 345 11.39 14.27 11.59
N PRO A 346 11.65 13.40 10.59
CA PRO A 346 11.05 13.53 9.28
C PRO A 346 9.59 13.10 9.28
N VAL A 347 8.80 13.74 8.44
CA VAL A 347 7.47 13.25 8.04
C VAL A 347 7.60 12.14 7.01
N ASP A 348 6.55 11.30 6.84
CA ASP A 348 6.48 10.34 5.73
C ASP A 348 5.23 10.58 4.88
N SER A 349 5.40 11.32 3.79
CA SER A 349 4.34 11.59 2.81
C SER A 349 3.84 10.34 2.11
N SER A 350 4.70 9.32 1.95
CA SER A 350 4.31 8.05 1.35
C SER A 350 3.31 7.30 2.24
N ALA A 351 3.50 7.32 3.56
CA ALA A 351 2.55 6.78 4.51
C ALA A 351 1.19 7.51 4.40
N ALA A 352 1.20 8.83 4.23
CA ALA A 352 -0.02 9.60 4.07
C ALA A 352 -0.78 9.24 2.78
N ALA A 353 -0.08 9.07 1.65
CA ALA A 353 -0.71 8.71 0.38
C ALA A 353 -1.37 7.32 0.42
N ILE A 354 -0.74 6.37 1.11
CA ILE A 354 -1.26 5.02 1.32
C ILE A 354 -2.46 5.05 2.28
N ALA A 355 -2.32 5.72 3.43
CA ALA A 355 -3.38 5.79 4.44
C ALA A 355 -4.62 6.54 3.93
N ALA A 356 -4.44 7.61 3.14
CA ALA A 356 -5.54 8.36 2.56
C ALA A 356 -6.41 7.49 1.66
N GLN A 357 -5.83 6.58 0.87
CA GLN A 357 -6.60 5.59 0.10
C GLN A 357 -7.39 4.66 1.02
N GLY A 358 -6.75 4.11 2.06
CA GLY A 358 -7.40 3.24 3.03
C GLY A 358 -8.59 3.93 3.71
N LEU A 359 -8.44 5.21 4.10
CA LEU A 359 -9.50 6.02 4.70
C LEU A 359 -10.66 6.27 3.72
N ILE A 360 -10.37 6.61 2.46
CA ILE A 360 -11.38 6.82 1.43
C ILE A 360 -12.16 5.53 1.17
N ARG A 361 -11.47 4.39 1.01
CA ARG A 361 -12.09 3.08 0.76
C ARG A 361 -12.95 2.63 1.95
N LEU A 362 -12.42 2.68 3.16
CA LEU A 362 -13.15 2.37 4.38
C LEU A 362 -14.39 3.27 4.53
N GLY A 363 -14.24 4.57 4.23
CA GLY A 363 -15.34 5.53 4.26
C GLY A 363 -16.43 5.19 3.25
N THR A 364 -16.05 4.83 2.02
CA THR A 364 -16.97 4.42 0.96
C THR A 364 -17.69 3.11 1.31
N TYR A 365 -16.94 2.12 1.80
CA TYR A 365 -17.47 0.84 2.25
C TYR A 365 -18.55 1.02 3.34
N LEU A 366 -18.23 1.78 4.39
CA LEU A 366 -19.15 2.02 5.51
C LEU A 366 -20.41 2.77 5.10
N ALA A 367 -20.29 3.76 4.22
CA ALA A 367 -21.44 4.48 3.69
C ALA A 367 -22.41 3.56 2.93
N GLY A 368 -21.86 2.59 2.17
CA GLY A 368 -22.63 1.57 1.46
C GLY A 368 -23.24 0.49 2.36
N HIS A 369 -22.72 0.32 3.61
CA HIS A 369 -23.14 -0.72 4.55
C HIS A 369 -23.87 -0.19 5.79
N GLY A 370 -24.50 0.96 5.70
CA GLY A 370 -25.43 1.47 6.71
C GLY A 370 -24.79 2.32 7.82
N ASP A 371 -23.49 2.60 7.77
CA ASP A 371 -22.83 3.51 8.73
C ASP A 371 -22.35 4.80 8.02
N ALA A 372 -23.31 5.54 7.49
CA ALA A 372 -23.03 6.78 6.76
C ALA A 372 -22.28 7.85 7.58
N PRO A 373 -22.51 8.04 8.91
CA PRO A 373 -21.74 9.00 9.69
C PRO A 373 -20.24 8.66 9.76
N ALA A 374 -19.89 7.42 10.09
CA ALA A 374 -18.49 6.97 10.10
C ALA A 374 -17.90 7.00 8.68
N GLY A 375 -18.67 6.56 7.69
CA GLY A 375 -18.30 6.63 6.29
C GLY A 375 -17.89 8.04 5.86
N LYS A 376 -18.72 9.03 6.15
CA LYS A 376 -18.44 10.45 5.86
C LYS A 376 -17.17 10.95 6.59
N ARG A 377 -16.98 10.55 7.85
CA ARG A 377 -15.80 10.94 8.65
C ARG A 377 -14.49 10.44 8.03
N TYR A 378 -14.40 9.15 7.70
CA TYR A 378 -13.16 8.58 7.13
C TYR A 378 -12.92 9.08 5.70
N LEU A 379 -13.95 9.16 4.87
CA LEU A 379 -13.85 9.73 3.53
C LEU A 379 -13.30 11.17 3.58
N ALA A 380 -13.88 12.03 4.41
CA ALA A 380 -13.43 13.41 4.55
C ALA A 380 -11.98 13.51 5.10
N ALA A 381 -11.61 12.62 6.02
CA ALA A 381 -10.23 12.56 6.53
C ALA A 381 -9.22 12.21 5.43
N GLY A 382 -9.52 11.18 4.62
CA GLY A 382 -8.69 10.80 3.47
C GLY A 382 -8.57 11.91 2.44
N LEU A 383 -9.67 12.59 2.10
CA LEU A 383 -9.67 13.74 1.19
C LEU A 383 -8.89 14.93 1.77
N THR A 384 -8.96 15.16 3.10
CA THR A 384 -8.19 16.23 3.77
C THR A 384 -6.68 15.99 3.63
N ALA A 385 -6.22 14.77 3.90
CA ALA A 385 -4.82 14.38 3.69
C ALA A 385 -4.40 14.51 2.21
N SER A 386 -5.28 14.08 1.28
CA SER A 386 -5.04 14.18 -0.16
C SER A 386 -4.85 15.63 -0.61
N ARG A 387 -5.65 16.57 -0.11
CA ARG A 387 -5.49 18.00 -0.42
C ARG A 387 -4.11 18.51 -0.02
N THR A 388 -3.61 18.10 1.14
CA THR A 388 -2.26 18.46 1.60
C THR A 388 -1.20 17.88 0.67
N LEU A 389 -1.31 16.59 0.31
CA LEU A 389 -0.33 15.90 -0.52
C LEU A 389 -0.28 16.42 -1.97
N PHE A 390 -1.40 16.93 -2.48
CA PHE A 390 -1.50 17.46 -3.86
C PHE A 390 -1.14 18.94 -3.96
N SER A 391 -0.48 19.47 -2.95
CA SER A 391 0.05 20.85 -2.93
C SER A 391 1.49 20.88 -2.42
N GLU A 392 2.19 21.97 -2.67
CA GLU A 392 3.48 22.22 -2.04
C GLU A 392 3.33 22.31 -0.50
N PRO A 393 4.32 21.85 0.27
CA PRO A 393 5.64 21.39 -0.18
C PRO A 393 5.70 19.91 -0.57
N TYR A 394 4.58 19.17 -0.55
CA TYR A 394 4.57 17.73 -0.80
C TYR A 394 4.54 17.38 -2.28
N LEU A 395 3.77 18.09 -3.10
CA LEU A 395 3.76 17.89 -4.55
C LEU A 395 4.92 18.65 -5.20
N SER A 396 5.82 17.93 -5.86
CA SER A 396 6.99 18.51 -6.51
C SER A 396 6.64 19.26 -7.79
N THR A 397 6.71 20.58 -7.77
CA THR A 397 6.57 21.45 -8.94
C THR A 397 7.91 21.69 -9.66
N ASP A 398 9.05 21.38 -9.03
CA ASP A 398 10.39 21.54 -9.63
C ASP A 398 10.57 20.56 -10.81
N PRO A 399 10.77 21.07 -12.04
CA PRO A 399 11.02 20.23 -13.22
C PRO A 399 12.35 19.48 -13.16
N LYS A 400 13.29 19.90 -12.29
CA LYS A 400 14.59 19.23 -12.13
C LYS A 400 14.51 18.02 -11.19
N HIS A 401 13.57 18.01 -10.26
CA HIS A 401 13.36 16.90 -9.34
C HIS A 401 12.65 15.74 -10.07
N GLN A 402 13.18 14.52 -10.02
CA GLN A 402 12.61 13.36 -10.71
C GLN A 402 11.39 12.78 -9.99
N GLY A 403 11.34 12.87 -8.64
CA GLY A 403 10.21 12.39 -7.83
C GLY A 403 9.02 13.34 -7.88
N LEU A 404 7.83 12.79 -7.61
CA LEU A 404 6.54 13.49 -7.62
C LEU A 404 6.09 13.91 -6.22
N LEU A 405 6.15 12.98 -5.26
CA LEU A 405 5.72 13.21 -3.88
C LEU A 405 6.93 13.32 -2.97
N LEU A 406 7.17 14.52 -2.43
CA LEU A 406 8.33 14.85 -1.62
C LEU A 406 8.11 14.55 -0.14
N HIS A 407 9.21 14.54 0.63
CA HIS A 407 9.25 14.29 2.06
C HIS A 407 8.82 12.87 2.45
N ALA A 408 9.18 11.89 1.60
CA ALA A 408 9.07 10.48 1.93
C ALA A 408 10.29 10.01 2.76
N VAL A 409 10.08 9.01 3.59
CA VAL A 409 11.14 8.31 4.32
C VAL A 409 11.35 6.93 3.71
N TYR A 410 12.60 6.54 3.49
CA TYR A 410 12.92 5.20 3.02
C TYR A 410 13.12 4.23 4.18
N HIS A 411 14.24 4.37 4.93
CA HIS A 411 14.58 3.44 6.00
C HIS A 411 15.47 4.11 7.05
N ARG A 412 14.84 4.78 8.02
CA ARG A 412 15.53 5.52 9.06
C ARG A 412 16.50 4.67 9.90
N PRO A 413 16.12 3.46 10.38
CA PRO A 413 17.02 2.64 11.20
C PRO A 413 18.32 2.27 10.50
N ASN A 414 18.31 2.10 9.16
CA ASN A 414 19.51 1.80 8.39
C ASN A 414 20.26 3.05 7.89
N GLY A 415 19.75 4.26 8.17
CA GLY A 415 20.38 5.49 7.70
C GLY A 415 20.41 5.65 6.18
N TRP A 416 19.41 5.07 5.47
CA TRP A 416 19.38 5.09 4.00
C TRP A 416 18.79 6.37 3.41
N ASP A 417 18.21 7.19 4.25
CA ASP A 417 17.59 8.45 3.85
C ASP A 417 18.64 9.55 3.61
N HIS A 418 18.41 10.35 2.57
CA HIS A 418 19.27 11.49 2.28
C HIS A 418 18.95 12.67 3.18
N ILE A 419 19.99 13.22 3.82
CA ILE A 419 19.90 14.46 4.59
C ILE A 419 20.52 15.58 3.75
N PRO A 420 19.73 16.58 3.28
CA PRO A 420 20.26 17.67 2.48
C PRO A 420 21.27 18.51 3.26
N LYS A 421 22.22 19.12 2.54
CA LYS A 421 23.24 20.00 3.17
C LYS A 421 22.58 21.11 4.00
N GLY A 422 23.00 21.22 5.24
CA GLY A 422 22.49 22.22 6.19
C GLY A 422 21.19 21.81 6.90
N ARG A 423 20.67 20.60 6.66
CA ARG A 423 19.56 20.02 7.42
C ARG A 423 20.06 18.99 8.43
N LYS A 424 19.25 18.70 9.44
CA LYS A 424 19.56 17.70 10.48
C LYS A 424 18.80 16.40 10.27
N ILE A 425 17.73 16.43 9.47
CA ILE A 425 16.87 15.28 9.19
C ILE A 425 16.66 15.15 7.68
N PRO A 426 16.25 13.96 7.19
CA PRO A 426 15.81 13.77 5.82
C PRO A 426 14.59 14.62 5.48
N CYS A 427 14.65 15.33 4.36
CA CYS A 427 13.50 16.07 3.82
C CYS A 427 13.69 16.33 2.33
N GLY A 428 12.60 16.62 1.61
CA GLY A 428 12.63 17.03 0.21
C GLY A 428 12.84 15.92 -0.80
N GLU A 429 13.05 14.66 -0.38
CA GLU A 429 13.24 13.54 -1.28
C GLU A 429 11.96 12.72 -1.47
N SER A 430 11.92 11.93 -2.54
CA SER A 430 10.80 11.11 -2.96
C SER A 430 11.18 9.63 -2.99
N CYS A 431 10.19 8.75 -2.90
CA CYS A 431 10.36 7.32 -3.09
C CYS A 431 9.38 6.79 -4.16
N MET A 432 9.75 5.71 -4.82
CA MET A 432 8.97 5.16 -5.94
C MET A 432 7.58 4.70 -5.51
N TRP A 433 7.45 4.10 -4.33
CA TRP A 433 6.14 3.71 -3.81
C TRP A 433 5.28 4.91 -3.40
N GLY A 434 5.87 6.00 -2.92
CA GLY A 434 5.17 7.25 -2.63
C GLY A 434 4.62 7.88 -3.89
N ASP A 435 5.43 7.97 -4.93
CA ASP A 435 5.04 8.47 -6.24
C ASP A 435 3.90 7.66 -6.87
N TYR A 436 3.98 6.33 -6.80
CA TYR A 436 2.93 5.44 -7.30
C TYR A 436 1.62 5.64 -6.54
N HIS A 437 1.67 5.64 -5.20
CA HIS A 437 0.46 5.75 -4.38
C HIS A 437 -0.16 7.15 -4.43
N ALA A 438 0.62 8.19 -4.68
CA ALA A 438 0.06 9.52 -4.99
C ALA A 438 -0.76 9.51 -6.28
N ARG A 439 -0.29 8.80 -7.33
CA ARG A 439 -1.02 8.62 -8.59
C ARG A 439 -2.28 7.77 -8.41
N GLU A 440 -2.15 6.66 -7.70
CA GLU A 440 -3.26 5.75 -7.43
C GLU A 440 -4.36 6.43 -6.60
N LEU A 441 -3.98 7.19 -5.57
CA LEU A 441 -4.88 8.03 -4.78
C LEU A 441 -5.56 9.10 -5.64
N ALA A 442 -4.81 9.80 -6.48
CA ALA A 442 -5.36 10.83 -7.35
C ALA A 442 -6.33 10.24 -8.38
N LEU A 443 -6.03 9.05 -8.93
CA LEU A 443 -6.92 8.33 -9.85
C LEU A 443 -8.23 7.93 -9.16
N LEU A 444 -8.16 7.36 -7.95
CA LEU A 444 -9.34 7.01 -7.15
C LEU A 444 -10.24 8.25 -6.95
N ILE A 445 -9.69 9.37 -6.49
CA ILE A 445 -10.42 10.62 -6.26
C ILE A 445 -11.01 11.16 -7.57
N ARG A 446 -10.23 11.14 -8.66
CA ARG A 446 -10.67 11.61 -9.97
C ARG A 446 -11.86 10.82 -10.51
N ARG A 447 -11.80 9.47 -10.44
CA ARG A 447 -12.92 8.61 -10.85
C ARG A 447 -14.17 8.88 -9.99
N MET A 448 -14.03 9.01 -8.67
CA MET A 448 -15.14 9.39 -7.79
C MET A 448 -15.74 10.76 -8.15
N ALA A 449 -14.90 11.76 -8.40
CA ALA A 449 -15.34 13.11 -8.74
C ALA A 449 -16.07 13.18 -10.07
N LYS A 450 -15.66 12.42 -11.06
CA LYS A 450 -16.25 12.33 -12.39
C LYS A 450 -17.39 11.32 -12.49
N ARG A 451 -17.67 10.57 -11.41
CA ARG A 451 -18.66 9.48 -11.39
C ARG A 451 -18.35 8.39 -12.43
N GLU A 452 -17.06 8.15 -12.68
CA GLU A 452 -16.56 7.02 -13.46
C GLU A 452 -16.63 5.74 -12.63
N PRO A 453 -16.45 4.53 -13.24
CA PRO A 453 -16.39 3.28 -12.48
C PRO A 453 -15.39 3.35 -11.34
N TYR A 454 -15.82 2.90 -10.16
CA TYR A 454 -15.00 2.95 -8.96
C TYR A 454 -13.73 2.13 -9.11
N TYR A 455 -12.58 2.72 -8.78
CA TYR A 455 -11.29 2.07 -8.96
C TYR A 455 -11.07 0.97 -7.92
N THR A 456 -11.05 -0.29 -8.35
CA THR A 456 -10.65 -1.45 -7.55
C THR A 456 -9.57 -2.24 -8.25
N PHE A 457 -8.77 -2.99 -7.49
CA PHE A 457 -7.75 -3.87 -8.07
C PHE A 457 -8.33 -5.13 -8.71
N PHE A 458 -9.55 -5.50 -8.35
CA PHE A 458 -10.23 -6.75 -8.75
C PHE A 458 -11.29 -6.57 -9.84
N ALA A 459 -11.37 -5.41 -10.46
CA ALA A 459 -12.21 -5.19 -11.64
C ALA A 459 -11.56 -5.80 -12.91
N VAL A 460 -11.30 -7.14 -12.89
CA VAL A 460 -10.60 -7.91 -13.92
C VAL A 460 -11.43 -9.06 -14.46
#